data_f1c18d2e169ba010273b7e283b1e0746
#
_entry.id   f1c18d2e169ba010273b7e283b1e0746
#
_cell.length_a   1.000
_cell.length_b   1.000
_cell.length_c   1.000
_cell.angle_alpha   90.00
_cell.angle_beta   90.00
_cell.angle_gamma   90.00
#
_symmetry.space_group_name_H-M   'P 1'
#
loop_
_entity.id
_entity.type
_entity.pdbx_description
1 polymer ?
#
loop_
_entity_poly.entity_id
_entity_poly.type
_entity_poly.pdbx_seq_one_letter_code
_entity_poly.pdbx_strand_id
1 'polypeptide(L)'
;VEGQRKPLASCTTVVTDGMVVHTQRSSEVAEKAQRGVMELLLINHPLDCPVCDKGGECPLQNQAMSSGRGDSRFTGAKRTFTKPVPLSSEVLLDRERCVLCARCTRFSDQVAGDPLIGFGDRGALQQVTIYQDDPFESYFSGNTVQICPVGALTS
;
A
#
# COMPACT_ATOMS: atom_id res chain seq x y z
N VAL A 1 -19.57 7.32 5.05
CA VAL A 1 -20.13 8.66 4.96
C VAL A 1 -21.63 8.51 4.95
N GLU A 2 -22.32 9.33 5.75
CA GLU A 2 -23.79 9.30 5.83
C GLU A 2 -24.42 9.63 4.48
N GLY A 3 -25.53 8.97 4.15
CA GLY A 3 -26.19 9.10 2.85
C GLY A 3 -25.54 8.35 1.70
N GLN A 4 -24.36 7.76 1.88
CA GLN A 4 -23.70 6.97 0.84
C GLN A 4 -24.10 5.49 0.94
N ARG A 5 -24.37 4.88 -0.23
CA ARG A 5 -24.79 3.48 -0.32
C ARG A 5 -23.71 2.47 0.05
N LYS A 6 -22.42 2.86 -0.10
CA LYS A 6 -21.27 1.99 0.12
C LYS A 6 -20.22 2.72 0.95
N PRO A 7 -19.41 1.98 1.73
CA PRO A 7 -18.20 2.55 2.33
C PRO A 7 -17.28 3.14 1.27
N LEU A 8 -16.66 4.27 1.60
CA LEU A 8 -15.73 4.98 0.72
C LEU A 8 -14.31 4.86 1.25
N ALA A 9 -13.34 4.89 0.36
CA ALA A 9 -11.93 4.94 0.72
C ALA A 9 -11.56 6.37 1.11
N SER A 10 -11.14 6.58 2.36
CA SER A 10 -10.79 7.91 2.88
C SER A 10 -9.64 8.60 2.14
N CYS A 11 -8.72 7.82 1.56
CA CYS A 11 -7.57 8.35 0.82
C CYS A 11 -7.90 8.91 -0.58
N THR A 12 -9.11 8.67 -1.08
CA THR A 12 -9.56 9.13 -2.42
C THR A 12 -10.84 9.93 -2.40
N THR A 13 -11.40 10.16 -1.20
CA THR A 13 -12.67 10.88 -1.05
C THR A 13 -12.39 12.35 -0.75
N VAL A 14 -12.90 13.23 -1.60
CA VAL A 14 -12.85 14.68 -1.37
C VAL A 14 -13.85 15.02 -0.28
N VAL A 15 -13.42 15.78 0.71
CA VAL A 15 -14.28 16.24 1.79
C VAL A 15 -15.16 17.40 1.31
N THR A 16 -16.38 17.46 1.85
CA THR A 16 -17.32 18.54 1.58
C THR A 16 -17.87 19.07 2.90
N ASP A 17 -18.35 20.31 2.89
CA ASP A 17 -18.97 20.90 4.07
C ASP A 17 -20.21 20.11 4.52
N GLY A 18 -20.37 19.97 5.82
CA GLY A 18 -21.46 19.18 6.42
C GLY A 18 -21.34 17.66 6.28
N MET A 19 -20.23 17.13 5.74
CA MET A 19 -20.01 15.67 5.62
C MET A 19 -19.94 15.00 6.99
N VAL A 20 -20.81 14.03 7.23
CA VAL A 20 -20.79 13.18 8.43
C VAL A 20 -20.05 11.88 8.14
N VAL A 21 -18.95 11.65 8.83
CA VAL A 21 -18.06 10.50 8.61
C VAL A 21 -18.14 9.53 9.79
N HIS A 22 -18.37 8.26 9.47
CA HIS A 22 -18.33 7.15 10.41
C HIS A 22 -17.11 6.27 10.16
N THR A 23 -16.44 5.86 11.21
CA THR A 23 -15.28 4.96 11.18
C THR A 23 -15.69 3.56 11.65
N GLN A 24 -14.74 2.63 11.61
CA GLN A 24 -14.91 1.28 12.16
C GLN A 24 -15.27 1.23 13.65
N ARG A 25 -15.08 2.34 14.38
CA ARG A 25 -15.42 2.45 15.81
C ARG A 25 -16.86 2.90 16.05
N SER A 26 -17.50 3.48 15.04
CA SER A 26 -18.84 4.08 15.15
C SER A 26 -19.85 3.47 14.17
N SER A 27 -19.42 2.53 13.31
CA SER A 27 -20.28 1.90 12.30
C SER A 27 -19.85 0.46 12.02
N GLU A 28 -20.76 -0.49 12.22
CA GLU A 28 -20.54 -1.90 11.89
C GLU A 28 -20.27 -2.13 10.40
N VAL A 29 -20.88 -1.31 9.54
CA VAL A 29 -20.63 -1.36 8.09
C VAL A 29 -19.19 -0.99 7.76
N ALA A 30 -18.67 0.05 8.39
CA ALA A 30 -17.29 0.47 8.22
C ALA A 30 -16.30 -0.56 8.80
N GLU A 31 -16.62 -1.14 9.97
CA GLU A 31 -15.83 -2.20 10.58
C GLU A 31 -15.74 -3.44 9.69
N LYS A 32 -16.88 -3.91 9.17
CA LYS A 32 -16.94 -5.05 8.24
C LYS A 32 -16.14 -4.79 6.97
N ALA A 33 -16.23 -3.57 6.42
CA ALA A 33 -15.48 -3.17 5.24
C ALA A 33 -13.97 -3.17 5.52
N GLN A 34 -13.53 -2.62 6.65
CA GLN A 34 -12.12 -2.60 7.03
C GLN A 34 -11.55 -4.02 7.21
N ARG A 35 -12.29 -4.91 7.89
CA ARG A 35 -11.87 -6.32 8.02
C ARG A 35 -11.73 -7.00 6.67
N GLY A 36 -12.65 -6.75 5.73
CA GLY A 36 -12.58 -7.28 4.37
C GLY A 36 -11.39 -6.75 3.59
N VAL A 37 -11.10 -5.45 3.71
CA VAL A 37 -9.90 -4.82 3.09
C VAL A 37 -8.63 -5.42 3.66
N MET A 38 -8.53 -5.60 4.98
CA MET A 38 -7.37 -6.24 5.60
C MET A 38 -7.18 -7.67 5.09
N GLU A 39 -8.24 -8.44 4.98
CA GLU A 39 -8.18 -9.79 4.43
C GLU A 39 -7.66 -9.79 2.98
N LEU A 40 -8.16 -8.90 2.12
CA LEU A 40 -7.69 -8.77 0.74
C LEU A 40 -6.21 -8.38 0.64
N LEU A 41 -5.74 -7.45 1.49
CA LEU A 41 -4.33 -7.06 1.52
C LEU A 41 -3.43 -8.22 1.97
N LEU A 42 -3.88 -9.03 2.90
CA LEU A 42 -3.08 -10.12 3.48
C LEU A 42 -3.08 -11.40 2.62
N ILE A 43 -4.02 -11.58 1.68
CA ILE A 43 -4.10 -12.76 0.82
C ILE A 43 -2.76 -13.04 0.12
N ASN A 44 -2.15 -12.05 -0.49
CA ASN A 44 -0.90 -12.18 -1.24
C ASN A 44 0.31 -11.58 -0.53
N HIS A 45 0.12 -10.86 0.57
CA HIS A 45 1.25 -10.28 1.31
C HIS A 45 2.15 -11.39 1.87
N PRO A 46 3.48 -11.36 1.65
CA PRO A 46 4.37 -12.42 2.07
C PRO A 46 4.53 -12.46 3.60
N LEU A 47 4.89 -13.61 4.14
CA LEU A 47 5.17 -13.81 5.57
C LEU A 47 6.62 -13.40 5.91
N ASP A 48 7.04 -12.26 5.42
CA ASP A 48 8.42 -11.76 5.49
C ASP A 48 8.70 -10.89 6.73
N CYS A 49 7.75 -10.71 7.63
CA CYS A 49 7.91 -9.79 8.76
C CYS A 49 9.22 -9.94 9.53
N PRO A 50 9.75 -11.15 9.79
CA PRO A 50 11.03 -11.32 10.48
C PRO A 50 12.25 -10.82 9.72
N VAL A 51 12.15 -10.66 8.40
CA VAL A 51 13.23 -10.22 7.51
C VAL A 51 12.88 -8.94 6.74
N CYS A 52 11.79 -8.29 7.11
CA CYS A 52 11.30 -7.07 6.47
C CYS A 52 11.80 -5.84 7.23
N ASP A 53 12.39 -4.89 6.53
CA ASP A 53 12.93 -3.65 7.13
C ASP A 53 11.87 -2.81 7.85
N LYS A 54 10.59 -3.02 7.53
CA LYS A 54 9.45 -2.35 8.19
C LYS A 54 8.89 -3.16 9.38
N GLY A 55 9.49 -4.30 9.71
CA GLY A 55 9.06 -5.14 10.84
C GLY A 55 9.09 -4.39 12.17
N GLY A 56 7.99 -4.44 12.92
CA GLY A 56 7.83 -3.75 14.20
C GLY A 56 7.30 -2.31 14.12
N GLU A 57 7.47 -1.62 13.00
CA GLU A 57 6.92 -0.26 12.77
C GLU A 57 5.95 -0.18 11.57
N CYS A 58 5.46 -1.34 11.13
CA CYS A 58 4.65 -1.46 9.92
C CYS A 58 3.18 -1.13 10.19
N PRO A 59 2.60 -0.10 9.53
CA PRO A 59 1.18 0.18 9.64
C PRO A 59 0.28 -0.98 9.25
N LEU A 60 0.69 -1.83 8.29
CA LEU A 60 -0.07 -3.01 7.91
C LEU A 60 -0.12 -4.04 9.04
N GLN A 61 1.00 -4.29 9.74
CA GLN A 61 1.01 -5.15 10.93
C GLN A 61 0.08 -4.61 12.01
N ASN A 62 0.16 -3.32 12.32
CA ASN A 62 -0.67 -2.69 13.36
C ASN A 62 -2.17 -2.81 13.01
N GLN A 63 -2.53 -2.57 11.76
CA GLN A 63 -3.92 -2.72 11.30
C GLN A 63 -4.37 -4.18 11.28
N ALA A 64 -3.49 -5.11 10.89
CA ALA A 64 -3.78 -6.55 10.93
C ALA A 64 -4.05 -7.04 12.36
N MET A 65 -3.26 -6.59 13.33
CA MET A 65 -3.45 -6.93 14.74
C MET A 65 -4.72 -6.34 15.33
N SER A 66 -5.08 -5.10 14.94
CA SER A 66 -6.24 -4.40 15.51
C SER A 66 -7.57 -4.76 14.84
N SER A 67 -7.58 -5.08 13.56
CA SER A 67 -8.80 -5.24 12.76
C SER A 67 -8.79 -6.46 11.84
N GLY A 68 -7.68 -7.18 11.76
CA GLY A 68 -7.53 -8.38 10.93
C GLY A 68 -8.12 -9.63 11.57
N ARG A 69 -8.05 -10.74 10.85
CA ARG A 69 -8.39 -12.09 11.34
C ARG A 69 -7.10 -12.78 11.79
N GLY A 70 -7.21 -13.61 12.83
CA GLY A 70 -6.09 -14.42 13.31
C GLY A 70 -5.72 -15.58 12.36
N ASP A 71 -6.69 -16.02 11.54
CA ASP A 71 -6.55 -17.13 10.58
C ASP A 71 -6.95 -16.69 9.17
N SER A 72 -6.32 -17.28 8.17
CA SER A 72 -6.63 -17.04 6.76
C SER A 72 -7.68 -18.03 6.26
N ARG A 73 -8.67 -17.51 5.51
CA ARG A 73 -9.62 -18.35 4.74
C ARG A 73 -9.11 -18.66 3.33
N PHE A 74 -7.98 -18.07 2.94
CA PHE A 74 -7.40 -18.27 1.63
C PHE A 74 -6.59 -19.57 1.60
N THR A 75 -6.98 -20.50 0.73
CA THR A 75 -6.34 -21.83 0.58
C THR A 75 -5.41 -21.92 -0.62
N GLY A 76 -5.35 -20.89 -1.46
CA GLY A 76 -4.49 -20.84 -2.63
C GLY A 76 -3.05 -20.46 -2.30
N ALA A 77 -2.15 -20.62 -3.27
CA ALA A 77 -0.78 -20.13 -3.18
C ALA A 77 -0.73 -18.60 -3.30
N LYS A 78 0.08 -17.95 -2.49
CA LYS A 78 0.37 -16.52 -2.63
C LYS A 78 1.10 -16.28 -3.96
N ARG A 79 0.83 -15.13 -4.58
CA ARG A 79 1.56 -14.70 -5.78
C ARG A 79 3.02 -14.44 -5.44
N THR A 80 3.89 -14.84 -6.35
CA THR A 80 5.34 -14.62 -6.25
C THR A 80 5.82 -13.80 -7.44
N PHE A 81 6.81 -12.95 -7.20
CA PHE A 81 7.46 -12.12 -8.21
C PHE A 81 8.97 -12.21 -8.05
N THR A 82 9.70 -11.86 -9.10
CA THR A 82 11.14 -11.62 -8.99
C THR A 82 11.36 -10.45 -8.02
N LYS A 83 12.20 -10.66 -7.02
CA LYS A 83 12.51 -9.66 -5.99
C LYS A 83 13.94 -9.82 -5.46
N PRO A 84 14.60 -8.73 -5.02
CA PRO A 84 14.18 -7.33 -5.22
C PRO A 84 14.38 -6.87 -6.67
N VAL A 85 13.65 -5.82 -7.07
CA VAL A 85 13.82 -5.17 -8.36
C VAL A 85 14.51 -3.82 -8.13
N PRO A 86 15.68 -3.54 -8.74
CA PRO A 86 16.30 -2.25 -8.61
C PRO A 86 15.49 -1.19 -9.36
N LEU A 87 15.15 -0.11 -8.69
CA LEU A 87 14.53 1.09 -9.28
C LEU A 87 15.60 2.14 -9.61
N SER A 88 16.70 2.14 -8.86
CA SER A 88 17.91 2.95 -9.08
C SER A 88 19.10 2.26 -8.40
N SER A 89 20.25 2.91 -8.38
CA SER A 89 21.42 2.45 -7.61
C SER A 89 21.17 2.41 -6.11
N GLU A 90 20.21 3.22 -5.61
CA GLU A 90 19.97 3.45 -4.19
C GLU A 90 18.65 2.84 -3.69
N VAL A 91 17.71 2.50 -4.60
CA VAL A 91 16.36 2.08 -4.20
C VAL A 91 15.98 0.76 -4.83
N LEU A 92 15.56 -0.17 -3.98
CA LEU A 92 15.04 -1.48 -4.34
C LEU A 92 13.53 -1.56 -4.10
N LEU A 93 12.84 -2.35 -4.92
CA LEU A 93 11.42 -2.65 -4.78
C LEU A 93 11.19 -4.14 -4.57
N ASP A 94 10.51 -4.48 -3.49
CA ASP A 94 9.89 -5.79 -3.30
C ASP A 94 8.40 -5.72 -3.70
N ARG A 95 8.07 -6.28 -4.85
CA ARG A 95 6.71 -6.28 -5.40
C ARG A 95 5.72 -7.09 -4.59
N GLU A 96 6.18 -8.12 -3.89
CA GLU A 96 5.31 -8.96 -3.07
C GLU A 96 4.84 -8.23 -1.82
N ARG A 97 5.70 -7.38 -1.23
CA ARG A 97 5.37 -6.57 -0.06
C ARG A 97 4.52 -5.35 -0.40
N CYS A 98 4.52 -4.93 -1.67
CA CYS A 98 3.78 -3.75 -2.11
C CYS A 98 2.27 -3.95 -2.00
N VAL A 99 1.58 -3.01 -1.34
CA VAL A 99 0.10 -3.00 -1.18
C VAL A 99 -0.59 -2.08 -2.19
N LEU A 100 0.12 -1.56 -3.18
CA LEU A 100 -0.37 -0.69 -4.24
C LEU A 100 -1.15 0.54 -3.75
N CYS A 101 -0.72 1.14 -2.65
CA CYS A 101 -1.40 2.28 -2.03
C CYS A 101 -1.17 3.62 -2.74
N ALA A 102 -0.30 3.69 -3.74
CA ALA A 102 0.05 4.90 -4.50
C ALA A 102 0.70 6.03 -3.67
N ARG A 103 1.17 5.79 -2.44
CA ARG A 103 1.80 6.86 -1.65
C ARG A 103 3.10 7.34 -2.28
N CYS A 104 3.93 6.42 -2.75
CA CYS A 104 5.21 6.72 -3.40
C CYS A 104 5.01 7.50 -4.71
N THR A 105 4.08 7.07 -5.57
CA THR A 105 3.83 7.73 -6.85
C THR A 105 3.26 9.13 -6.67
N ARG A 106 2.32 9.30 -5.74
CA ARG A 106 1.75 10.64 -5.42
C ARG A 106 2.77 11.54 -4.74
N PHE A 107 3.62 11.03 -3.87
CA PHE A 107 4.67 11.82 -3.25
C PHE A 107 5.68 12.29 -4.32
N SER A 108 6.13 11.39 -5.18
CA SER A 108 7.07 11.69 -6.25
C SER A 108 6.51 12.79 -7.19
N ASP A 109 5.26 12.66 -7.61
CA ASP A 109 4.60 13.61 -8.50
C ASP A 109 4.21 14.93 -7.80
N GLN A 110 3.44 14.85 -6.70
CA GLN A 110 2.75 16.01 -6.13
C GLN A 110 3.59 16.79 -5.11
N VAL A 111 4.57 16.16 -4.48
CA VAL A 111 5.39 16.76 -3.42
C VAL A 111 6.82 16.99 -3.89
N ALA A 112 7.46 15.96 -4.42
CA ALA A 112 8.83 16.05 -4.90
C ALA A 112 8.96 16.77 -6.26
N GLY A 113 7.92 16.69 -7.09
CA GLY A 113 7.95 17.22 -8.46
C GLY A 113 8.76 16.37 -9.43
N ASP A 114 9.11 15.14 -9.05
CA ASP A 114 9.93 14.20 -9.81
C ASP A 114 9.12 12.93 -10.11
N PRO A 115 8.20 12.90 -11.10
CA PRO A 115 7.30 11.77 -11.36
C PRO A 115 8.03 10.58 -12.03
N LEU A 116 9.15 10.15 -11.47
CA LEU A 116 10.01 9.07 -11.99
C LEU A 116 9.53 7.66 -11.61
N ILE A 117 8.54 7.55 -10.72
CA ILE A 117 7.95 6.28 -10.28
C ILE A 117 6.44 6.30 -10.51
N GLY A 118 5.91 5.29 -11.16
CA GLY A 118 4.51 5.23 -11.56
C GLY A 118 3.91 3.84 -11.42
N PHE A 119 2.76 3.64 -12.03
CA PHE A 119 2.14 2.33 -12.17
C PHE A 119 2.29 1.81 -13.60
N GLY A 120 2.75 0.56 -13.71
CA GLY A 120 2.67 -0.22 -14.93
C GLY A 120 1.58 -1.28 -14.82
N ASP A 121 1.17 -1.82 -15.96
CA ASP A 121 0.12 -2.82 -16.08
C ASP A 121 -1.23 -2.37 -15.51
N ARG A 122 -2.17 -3.32 -15.38
CA ARG A 122 -3.50 -3.05 -14.82
C ARG A 122 -4.12 -4.30 -14.19
N GLY A 123 -5.13 -4.09 -13.36
CA GLY A 123 -5.85 -5.17 -12.69
C GLY A 123 -4.93 -5.96 -11.75
N ALA A 124 -4.99 -7.27 -11.82
CA ALA A 124 -4.21 -8.16 -10.97
C ALA A 124 -2.69 -8.10 -11.20
N LEU A 125 -2.25 -7.60 -12.36
CA LEU A 125 -0.84 -7.47 -12.75
C LEU A 125 -0.28 -6.08 -12.48
N GLN A 126 -1.11 -5.12 -12.06
CA GLN A 126 -0.66 -3.76 -11.76
C GLN A 126 0.48 -3.76 -10.75
N GLN A 127 1.54 -3.01 -11.05
CA GLN A 127 2.75 -2.91 -10.26
C GLN A 127 3.25 -1.48 -10.20
N VAL A 128 3.96 -1.16 -9.13
CA VAL A 128 4.82 0.03 -9.09
C VAL A 128 6.02 -0.23 -10.02
N THR A 129 6.36 0.74 -10.83
CA THR A 129 7.44 0.62 -11.83
C THR A 129 8.08 1.98 -12.12
N ILE A 130 9.20 1.93 -12.83
CA ILE A 130 9.87 3.08 -13.43
C ILE A 130 9.73 3.00 -14.95
N TYR A 131 10.02 4.08 -15.66
CA TYR A 131 10.19 4.04 -17.12
C TYR A 131 11.50 3.33 -17.46
N GLN A 132 11.53 2.62 -18.58
CA GLN A 132 12.60 1.66 -18.91
C GLN A 132 14.00 2.29 -18.91
N ASP A 133 14.14 3.52 -19.39
CA ASP A 133 15.42 4.21 -19.55
C ASP A 133 15.57 5.40 -18.57
N ASP A 134 14.74 5.45 -17.54
CA ASP A 134 14.67 6.57 -16.61
C ASP A 134 14.64 6.05 -15.15
N PRO A 135 15.82 5.77 -14.56
CA PRO A 135 15.90 5.22 -13.22
C PRO A 135 15.37 6.21 -12.18
N PHE A 136 14.90 5.69 -11.06
CA PHE A 136 14.37 6.51 -9.96
C PHE A 136 15.50 7.22 -9.19
N GLU A 137 16.12 8.21 -9.82
CA GLU A 137 17.22 9.02 -9.26
C GLU A 137 16.74 10.37 -8.68
N SER A 138 15.58 10.38 -8.05
CA SER A 138 15.07 11.57 -7.37
C SER A 138 15.95 11.94 -6.16
N TYR A 139 16.21 13.24 -5.98
CA TYR A 139 16.82 13.75 -4.75
C TYR A 139 16.03 13.36 -3.49
N PHE A 140 14.71 13.16 -3.63
CA PHE A 140 13.80 12.75 -2.57
C PHE A 140 13.53 11.24 -2.54
N SER A 141 14.38 10.42 -3.15
CA SER A 141 14.22 8.95 -3.17
C SER A 141 14.15 8.35 -1.77
N GLY A 142 14.99 8.80 -0.84
CA GLY A 142 14.96 8.39 0.57
C GLY A 142 13.64 8.75 1.27
N ASN A 143 13.07 9.93 0.98
CA ASN A 143 11.76 10.31 1.51
C ASN A 143 10.65 9.42 0.93
N THR A 144 10.77 9.02 -0.33
CA THR A 144 9.84 8.09 -0.97
C THR A 144 9.90 6.71 -0.32
N VAL A 145 11.08 6.22 0.04
CA VAL A 145 11.25 4.99 0.84
C VAL A 145 10.58 5.15 2.22
N GLN A 146 10.83 6.25 2.90
CA GLN A 146 10.27 6.53 4.23
C GLN A 146 8.73 6.57 4.25
N ILE A 147 8.11 7.15 3.22
CA ILE A 147 6.64 7.25 3.14
C ILE A 147 5.96 5.92 2.82
N CYS A 148 6.71 4.92 2.35
CA CYS A 148 6.16 3.59 2.09
C CYS A 148 5.65 2.96 3.39
N PRO A 149 4.35 2.55 3.46
CA PRO A 149 3.75 2.03 4.69
C PRO A 149 4.17 0.59 5.00
N VAL A 150 4.87 -0.06 4.08
CA VAL A 150 5.36 -1.44 4.19
C VAL A 150 6.82 -1.51 3.74
N GLY A 151 7.50 -2.63 3.93
CA GLY A 151 8.88 -2.82 3.47
C GLY A 151 9.00 -3.14 1.98
N ALA A 152 8.20 -2.49 1.14
CA ALA A 152 8.26 -2.69 -0.31
C ALA A 152 9.36 -1.86 -0.97
N LEU A 153 9.61 -0.64 -0.49
CA LEU A 153 10.73 0.19 -0.92
C LEU A 153 11.79 0.18 0.17
N THR A 154 13.01 -0.08 -0.21
CA THR A 154 14.20 -0.11 0.66
C THR A 154 15.37 0.60 0.00
N SER A 155 16.31 1.06 0.79
CA SER A 155 17.55 1.70 0.34
C SER A 155 18.77 0.88 0.73
#